data_4e680940f8991b97039475791ab544c4
#
_entry.id   4e680940f8991b97039475791ab544c4
#
_cell.length_a   1.000
_cell.length_b   1.000
_cell.length_c   1.000
_cell.angle_alpha   90.00
_cell.angle_beta   90.00
_cell.angle_gamma   90.00
#
_symmetry.space_group_name_H-M   'P 1'
#
loop_
_entity.id
_entity.type
_entity.pdbx_description
1 polymer ?
#
loop_
_entity_poly.entity_id
_entity_poly.type
_entity_poly.pdbx_seq_one_letter_code
_entity_poly.pdbx_strand_id
1 'polypeptide(L)'
;MTIPTEATRPDNGFIGALHVSGPADEHVDKLMLFGQFVGSWDLEWAGTGANGEPATATGELHFGWVLGGRAVQDIWIVPGRGQPGEGQPPSAFHGSTIRFYDPSIDAWRSTWVEPVNCRVRRFVGRPAGGDILLVSDEEDPQLRWRFTDIGPDSFTWQGKASHDGGRTWVFEEQMRATRRRSR
;
A
#
# COMPACT_ATOMS: atom_id res chain seq x y z
N MET A 1 -11.13 -10.72 46.14
CA MET A 1 -11.31 -10.97 44.71
C MET A 1 -11.02 -9.65 44.02
N THR A 2 -9.76 -9.49 43.60
CA THR A 2 -9.24 -8.20 43.07
C THR A 2 -9.40 -8.23 41.55
N ILE A 3 -10.20 -7.33 41.02
CA ILE A 3 -10.39 -7.15 39.56
C ILE A 3 -9.10 -6.53 39.02
N PRO A 4 -8.47 -7.09 37.97
CA PRO A 4 -7.32 -6.46 37.37
C PRO A 4 -7.75 -5.13 36.71
N THR A 5 -7.13 -4.04 37.12
CA THR A 5 -7.27 -2.73 36.48
C THR A 5 -6.70 -2.84 35.07
N GLU A 6 -7.56 -2.77 34.08
CA GLU A 6 -7.20 -2.66 32.68
C GLU A 6 -6.34 -1.39 32.51
N ALA A 7 -5.06 -1.57 32.19
CA ALA A 7 -4.16 -0.46 31.94
C ALA A 7 -4.68 0.31 30.73
N THR A 8 -5.28 1.46 30.99
CA THR A 8 -5.69 2.43 29.97
C THR A 8 -4.46 2.76 29.13
N ARG A 9 -4.39 2.29 27.88
CA ARG A 9 -3.45 2.82 26.88
C ARG A 9 -3.67 4.32 26.83
N PRO A 10 -2.60 5.16 26.84
CA PRO A 10 -2.79 6.58 26.66
C PRO A 10 -3.56 6.80 25.37
N ASP A 11 -4.70 7.47 25.45
CA ASP A 11 -5.53 7.83 24.30
C ASP A 11 -4.69 8.74 23.40
N ASN A 12 -4.01 8.16 22.39
CA ASN A 12 -3.45 8.93 21.29
C ASN A 12 -4.63 9.27 20.39
N GLY A 13 -5.32 10.38 20.69
CA GLY A 13 -6.57 10.78 20.06
C GLY A 13 -6.53 10.72 18.54
N PHE A 14 -5.39 11.05 17.91
CA PHE A 14 -5.21 10.92 16.46
C PHE A 14 -5.22 9.45 16.01
N ILE A 15 -4.42 8.60 16.63
CA ILE A 15 -4.34 7.17 16.26
C ILE A 15 -5.65 6.45 16.59
N GLY A 16 -6.26 6.77 17.75
CA GLY A 16 -7.55 6.22 18.14
C GLY A 16 -8.70 6.62 17.20
N ALA A 17 -8.65 7.84 16.64
CA ALA A 17 -9.62 8.29 15.64
C ALA A 17 -9.36 7.71 14.23
N LEU A 18 -8.10 7.42 13.91
CA LEU A 18 -7.71 6.89 12.60
C LEU A 18 -7.99 5.39 12.49
N HIS A 19 -7.51 4.60 13.45
CA HIS A 19 -7.48 3.13 13.40
C HIS A 19 -8.78 2.51 13.88
N VAL A 20 -9.20 1.43 13.21
CA VAL A 20 -10.30 0.56 13.62
C VAL A 20 -9.94 -0.90 13.34
N SER A 21 -10.52 -1.83 14.09
CA SER A 21 -10.12 -3.25 14.08
C SER A 21 -10.65 -4.06 12.88
N GLY A 22 -11.62 -3.53 12.13
CA GLY A 22 -12.25 -4.27 11.04
C GLY A 22 -12.94 -3.38 10.02
N PRO A 23 -13.50 -3.99 8.96
CA PRO A 23 -14.26 -3.28 7.94
C PRO A 23 -15.59 -2.76 8.49
N ALA A 24 -16.14 -1.72 7.83
CA ALA A 24 -17.54 -1.35 8.00
C ALA A 24 -18.46 -2.45 7.45
N ASP A 25 -19.70 -2.53 7.98
CA ASP A 25 -20.68 -3.54 7.54
C ASP A 25 -21.15 -3.30 6.09
N GLU A 26 -21.19 -2.02 5.68
CA GLU A 26 -21.54 -1.66 4.31
C GLU A 26 -20.47 -2.08 3.32
N HIS A 27 -20.84 -2.79 2.27
CA HIS A 27 -19.97 -3.23 1.17
C HIS A 27 -18.80 -4.12 1.63
N VAL A 28 -18.95 -4.89 2.71
CA VAL A 28 -17.89 -5.72 3.28
C VAL A 28 -17.19 -6.60 2.23
N ASP A 29 -17.94 -7.21 1.31
CA ASP A 29 -17.39 -8.04 0.24
C ASP A 29 -16.46 -7.25 -0.69
N LYS A 30 -16.81 -5.99 -0.98
CA LYS A 30 -15.97 -5.08 -1.76
C LYS A 30 -14.76 -4.62 -0.96
N LEU A 31 -14.97 -4.30 0.33
CA LEU A 31 -13.90 -3.84 1.22
C LEU A 31 -12.80 -4.87 1.38
N MET A 32 -13.11 -6.17 1.32
CA MET A 32 -12.13 -7.24 1.39
C MET A 32 -11.19 -7.33 0.19
N LEU A 33 -11.43 -6.61 -0.91
CA LEU A 33 -10.46 -6.54 -2.02
C LEU A 33 -9.08 -6.07 -1.54
N PHE A 34 -9.02 -5.03 -0.71
CA PHE A 34 -7.78 -4.59 -0.06
C PHE A 34 -7.70 -4.99 1.42
N GLY A 35 -8.82 -5.28 2.06
CA GLY A 35 -8.87 -5.75 3.45
C GLY A 35 -8.10 -7.04 3.70
N GLN A 36 -7.97 -7.90 2.68
CA GLN A 36 -7.18 -9.13 2.76
C GLN A 36 -5.69 -8.89 3.07
N PHE A 37 -5.18 -7.69 2.79
CA PHE A 37 -3.79 -7.34 3.06
C PHE A 37 -3.56 -6.79 4.47
N VAL A 38 -4.60 -6.50 5.25
CA VAL A 38 -4.45 -5.94 6.61
C VAL A 38 -3.49 -6.78 7.45
N GLY A 39 -2.49 -6.10 8.05
CA GLY A 39 -1.40 -6.68 8.79
C GLY A 39 -0.04 -6.12 8.37
N SER A 40 1.03 -6.78 8.80
CA SER A 40 2.41 -6.36 8.55
C SER A 40 3.13 -7.34 7.62
N TRP A 41 3.99 -6.81 6.77
CA TRP A 41 4.66 -7.54 5.70
C TRP A 41 6.14 -7.14 5.62
N ASP A 42 6.99 -8.10 5.34
CA ASP A 42 8.37 -7.88 4.90
C ASP A 42 8.37 -7.73 3.38
N LEU A 43 9.16 -6.77 2.88
CA LEU A 43 9.28 -6.48 1.46
C LEU A 43 10.67 -6.80 0.92
N GLU A 44 10.71 -7.36 -0.29
CA GLU A 44 11.87 -7.40 -1.18
C GLU A 44 11.56 -6.52 -2.39
N TRP A 45 12.19 -5.35 -2.45
CA TRP A 45 12.06 -4.42 -3.56
C TRP A 45 13.14 -4.67 -4.61
N ALA A 46 12.77 -4.57 -5.88
CA ALA A 46 13.67 -4.57 -7.03
C ALA A 46 13.20 -3.53 -8.06
N GLY A 47 14.12 -2.73 -8.56
CA GLY A 47 13.82 -1.67 -9.52
C GLY A 47 15.10 -1.01 -10.03
N THR A 48 15.01 0.23 -10.46
CA THR A 48 16.15 1.03 -10.93
C THR A 48 16.63 1.93 -9.81
N GLY A 49 17.91 1.82 -9.48
CA GLY A 49 18.57 2.68 -8.49
C GLY A 49 18.83 4.10 -9.01
N ALA A 50 19.32 4.97 -8.13
CA ALA A 50 19.63 6.38 -8.44
C ALA A 50 20.63 6.57 -9.58
N ASN A 51 21.51 5.60 -9.81
CA ASN A 51 22.51 5.60 -10.88
C ASN A 51 22.02 5.02 -12.20
N GLY A 52 20.73 4.67 -12.30
CA GLY A 52 20.12 4.04 -13.47
C GLY A 52 20.35 2.53 -13.59
N GLU A 53 21.09 1.92 -12.66
CA GLU A 53 21.37 0.48 -12.65
C GLU A 53 20.33 -0.30 -11.84
N PRO A 54 20.16 -1.60 -12.09
CA PRO A 54 19.32 -2.46 -11.28
C PRO A 54 19.72 -2.42 -9.80
N ALA A 55 18.74 -2.29 -8.92
CA ALA A 55 18.95 -2.22 -7.49
C ALA A 55 17.89 -3.04 -6.74
N THR A 56 18.26 -3.49 -5.54
CA THR A 56 17.37 -4.21 -4.63
C THR A 56 17.47 -3.63 -3.22
N ALA A 57 16.39 -3.71 -2.46
CA ALA A 57 16.35 -3.34 -1.05
C ALA A 57 15.34 -4.20 -0.30
N THR A 58 15.52 -4.35 1.01
CA THR A 58 14.49 -4.87 1.89
C THR A 58 13.68 -3.71 2.46
N GLY A 59 12.41 -3.98 2.75
CA GLY A 59 11.51 -2.96 3.28
C GLY A 59 10.44 -3.55 4.19
N GLU A 60 9.52 -2.70 4.57
CA GLU A 60 8.36 -3.08 5.36
C GLU A 60 7.09 -2.39 4.83
N LEU A 61 5.97 -3.09 5.00
CA LEU A 61 4.67 -2.62 4.58
C LEU A 61 3.64 -2.98 5.65
N HIS A 62 2.79 -2.02 5.99
CA HIS A 62 1.77 -2.20 7.02
C HIS A 62 0.44 -1.74 6.45
N PHE A 63 -0.58 -2.60 6.49
CA PHE A 63 -1.95 -2.26 6.15
C PHE A 63 -2.82 -2.21 7.40
N GLY A 64 -3.73 -1.25 7.45
CA GLY A 64 -4.71 -1.12 8.52
C GLY A 64 -6.06 -0.63 8.02
N TRP A 65 -7.12 -1.00 8.76
CA TRP A 65 -8.42 -0.40 8.61
C TRP A 65 -8.44 0.99 9.23
N VAL A 66 -9.00 1.96 8.52
CA VAL A 66 -9.08 3.35 8.97
C VAL A 66 -10.45 3.94 8.64
N LEU A 67 -10.74 5.13 9.18
CA LEU A 67 -11.95 5.92 8.89
C LEU A 67 -13.25 5.10 9.08
N GLY A 68 -13.38 4.49 10.25
CA GLY A 68 -14.55 3.69 10.60
C GLY A 68 -14.69 2.41 9.76
N GLY A 69 -13.57 1.86 9.28
CA GLY A 69 -13.53 0.64 8.47
C GLY A 69 -13.92 0.82 7.01
N ARG A 70 -14.16 2.05 6.57
CA ARG A 70 -14.54 2.37 5.18
C ARG A 70 -13.37 2.54 4.25
N ALA A 71 -12.14 2.61 4.80
CA ALA A 71 -10.91 2.73 4.04
C ALA A 71 -9.84 1.76 4.55
N VAL A 72 -8.95 1.38 3.65
CA VAL A 72 -7.71 0.69 3.95
C VAL A 72 -6.55 1.64 3.69
N GLN A 73 -5.69 1.81 4.68
CA GLN A 73 -4.46 2.59 4.56
C GLN A 73 -3.25 1.69 4.68
N ASP A 74 -2.24 1.94 3.88
CA ASP A 74 -0.93 1.31 4.05
C ASP A 74 0.18 2.33 4.28
N ILE A 75 1.28 1.84 4.83
CA ILE A 75 2.55 2.57 4.98
C ILE A 75 3.64 1.70 4.35
N TRP A 76 4.33 2.25 3.34
CA TRP A 76 5.45 1.61 2.65
C TRP A 76 6.75 2.28 3.06
N ILE A 77 7.74 1.48 3.47
CA ILE A 77 9.04 1.96 3.93
C ILE A 77 10.12 1.11 3.25
N VAL A 78 10.84 1.70 2.31
CA VAL A 78 11.93 1.05 1.56
C VAL A 78 13.09 2.05 1.42
N PRO A 79 14.32 1.73 1.83
CA PRO A 79 14.69 0.63 2.73
C PRO A 79 13.94 0.66 4.05
N GLY A 80 13.79 -0.50 4.70
CA GLY A 80 13.10 -0.62 5.98
C GLY A 80 13.75 0.21 7.10
N ARG A 81 13.00 0.47 8.16
CA ARG A 81 13.48 1.28 9.30
C ARG A 81 14.77 0.73 9.89
N GLY A 82 15.73 1.62 10.16
CA GLY A 82 17.06 1.27 10.66
C GLY A 82 18.01 0.71 9.60
N GLN A 83 17.60 0.61 8.33
CA GLN A 83 18.46 0.16 7.24
C GLN A 83 19.24 1.34 6.61
N PRO A 84 20.44 1.09 6.05
CA PRO A 84 21.19 2.12 5.32
C PRO A 84 20.35 2.72 4.19
N GLY A 85 20.32 4.04 4.06
CA GLY A 85 19.59 4.77 3.04
C GLY A 85 18.11 5.04 3.39
N GLU A 86 17.62 4.66 4.57
CA GLU A 86 16.29 5.02 5.04
C GLU A 86 16.05 6.53 4.91
N GLY A 87 14.91 6.92 4.30
CA GLY A 87 14.52 8.32 4.14
C GLY A 87 15.39 9.16 3.20
N GLN A 88 16.34 8.57 2.46
CA GLN A 88 17.24 9.30 1.57
C GLN A 88 16.81 9.20 0.10
N PRO A 89 16.32 10.31 -0.52
CA PRO A 89 15.99 10.30 -1.93
C PRO A 89 17.25 10.09 -2.81
N PRO A 90 17.10 9.62 -4.06
CA PRO A 90 15.86 9.22 -4.73
C PRO A 90 15.45 7.77 -4.53
N SER A 91 16.28 6.98 -3.85
CA SER A 91 16.14 5.51 -3.80
C SER A 91 15.35 5.00 -2.61
N ALA A 92 14.87 5.89 -1.74
CA ALA A 92 14.04 5.53 -0.59
C ALA A 92 12.59 5.97 -0.78
N PHE A 93 11.67 5.19 -0.20
CA PHE A 93 10.25 5.52 -0.12
C PHE A 93 9.81 5.47 1.35
N HIS A 94 9.10 6.48 1.78
CA HIS A 94 8.36 6.43 3.03
C HIS A 94 7.03 7.13 2.77
N GLY A 95 6.08 6.34 2.31
CA GLY A 95 4.80 6.86 1.86
C GLY A 95 3.62 6.06 2.36
N SER A 96 2.45 6.59 2.09
CA SER A 96 1.18 6.00 2.50
C SER A 96 0.18 6.04 1.35
N THR A 97 -0.54 4.93 1.16
CA THR A 97 -1.73 4.95 0.31
C THR A 97 -2.97 4.87 1.19
N ILE A 98 -3.90 5.78 0.98
CA ILE A 98 -5.27 5.63 1.48
C ILE A 98 -6.18 5.26 0.33
N ARG A 99 -7.04 4.25 0.54
CA ARG A 99 -7.96 3.78 -0.49
C ARG A 99 -9.32 3.41 0.09
N PHE A 100 -10.38 3.74 -0.66
CA PHE A 100 -11.75 3.43 -0.29
C PHE A 100 -12.55 2.98 -1.52
N TYR A 101 -13.58 2.18 -1.29
CA TYR A 101 -14.51 1.76 -2.33
C TYR A 101 -15.52 2.88 -2.61
N ASP A 102 -15.67 3.22 -3.89
CA ASP A 102 -16.65 4.19 -4.39
C ASP A 102 -17.76 3.45 -5.16
N PRO A 103 -18.96 3.28 -4.57
CA PRO A 103 -20.05 2.54 -5.21
C PRO A 103 -20.57 3.22 -6.47
N SER A 104 -20.37 4.54 -6.64
CA SER A 104 -20.84 5.27 -7.82
C SER A 104 -20.11 4.85 -9.10
N ILE A 105 -18.91 4.30 -9.00
CA ILE A 105 -18.08 3.84 -10.13
C ILE A 105 -17.75 2.34 -10.04
N ASP A 106 -18.28 1.64 -9.03
CA ASP A 106 -17.94 0.24 -8.68
C ASP A 106 -16.43 -0.01 -8.74
N ALA A 107 -15.67 0.82 -8.04
CA ALA A 107 -14.21 0.79 -8.03
C ALA A 107 -13.62 1.40 -6.76
N TRP A 108 -12.32 1.22 -6.59
CA TRP A 108 -11.56 1.80 -5.49
C TRP A 108 -10.85 3.08 -5.93
N ARG A 109 -11.01 4.16 -5.16
CA ARG A 109 -10.17 5.35 -5.26
C ARG A 109 -8.97 5.18 -4.34
N SER A 110 -7.77 5.46 -4.86
CA SER A 110 -6.53 5.34 -4.11
C SER A 110 -5.69 6.61 -4.29
N THR A 111 -5.11 7.11 -3.20
CA THR A 111 -4.18 8.24 -3.24
C THR A 111 -2.90 7.84 -2.51
N TRP A 112 -1.80 7.83 -3.23
CA TRP A 112 -0.45 7.67 -2.73
C TRP A 112 0.17 9.02 -2.42
N VAL A 113 0.73 9.16 -1.22
CA VAL A 113 1.48 10.34 -0.76
C VAL A 113 2.84 9.87 -0.27
N GLU A 114 3.91 10.42 -0.86
CA GLU A 114 5.29 10.01 -0.58
C GLU A 114 6.18 11.27 -0.47
N PRO A 115 6.41 11.74 0.78
CA PRO A 115 7.12 12.99 1.03
C PRO A 115 8.62 12.97 0.71
N VAL A 116 9.28 11.79 0.76
CA VAL A 116 10.74 11.69 0.54
C VAL A 116 11.11 12.18 -0.87
N ASN A 117 10.32 11.80 -1.87
CA ASN A 117 10.50 12.23 -3.27
C ASN A 117 9.44 13.24 -3.75
N CYS A 118 8.68 13.84 -2.82
CA CYS A 118 7.65 14.84 -3.11
C CYS A 118 6.59 14.34 -4.12
N ARG A 119 6.10 13.10 -3.95
CA ARG A 119 5.18 12.46 -4.89
C ARG A 119 3.77 12.38 -4.34
N VAL A 120 2.79 12.69 -5.19
CA VAL A 120 1.37 12.38 -4.99
C VAL A 120 0.88 11.69 -6.25
N ARG A 121 0.17 10.55 -6.11
CA ARG A 121 -0.39 9.79 -7.23
C ARG A 121 -1.80 9.35 -6.90
N ARG A 122 -2.71 9.45 -7.85
CA ARG A 122 -4.09 9.01 -7.69
C ARG A 122 -4.41 7.91 -8.68
N PHE A 123 -5.21 6.94 -8.26
CA PHE A 123 -5.55 5.76 -9.06
C PHE A 123 -7.01 5.39 -8.88
N VAL A 124 -7.53 4.74 -9.91
CA VAL A 124 -8.75 3.93 -9.83
C VAL A 124 -8.37 2.46 -9.89
N GLY A 125 -8.74 1.70 -8.86
CA GLY A 125 -8.45 0.28 -8.70
C GLY A 125 -9.65 -0.60 -8.95
N ARG A 126 -9.44 -1.75 -9.60
CA ARG A 126 -10.47 -2.77 -9.86
C ARG A 126 -9.88 -4.18 -9.77
N PRO A 127 -10.69 -5.18 -9.42
CA PRO A 127 -10.29 -6.57 -9.61
C PRO A 127 -10.05 -6.85 -11.10
N ALA A 128 -9.05 -7.67 -11.41
CA ALA A 128 -8.66 -8.06 -12.77
C ALA A 128 -8.29 -9.55 -12.81
N GLY A 129 -9.32 -10.42 -12.83
CA GLY A 129 -9.13 -11.85 -12.61
C GLY A 129 -8.76 -12.13 -11.15
N GLY A 130 -7.67 -12.86 -10.91
CA GLY A 130 -7.11 -13.10 -9.57
C GLY A 130 -6.26 -11.94 -9.02
N ASP A 131 -6.07 -10.87 -9.79
CA ASP A 131 -5.22 -9.73 -9.48
C ASP A 131 -6.04 -8.48 -9.13
N ILE A 132 -5.34 -7.42 -8.70
CA ILE A 132 -5.92 -6.09 -8.54
C ILE A 132 -5.11 -5.12 -9.41
N LEU A 133 -5.81 -4.39 -10.27
CA LEU A 133 -5.21 -3.43 -11.18
C LEU A 133 -5.61 -2.01 -10.77
N LEU A 134 -4.61 -1.13 -10.62
CA LEU A 134 -4.80 0.30 -10.40
C LEU A 134 -4.21 1.06 -11.60
N VAL A 135 -4.98 2.00 -12.13
CA VAL A 135 -4.54 2.89 -13.22
C VAL A 135 -4.62 4.33 -12.71
N SER A 136 -3.55 5.10 -12.94
CA SER A 136 -3.52 6.51 -12.52
C SER A 136 -4.50 7.36 -13.33
N ASP A 137 -4.91 8.47 -12.74
CA ASP A 137 -5.68 9.52 -13.43
C ASP A 137 -4.76 10.53 -14.16
N GLU A 138 -3.45 10.37 -14.07
CA GLU A 138 -2.44 11.12 -14.81
C GLU A 138 -2.27 10.53 -16.21
N GLU A 139 -2.04 11.39 -17.20
CA GLU A 139 -1.94 10.99 -18.62
C GLU A 139 -0.49 10.78 -19.07
N ASP A 140 0.49 11.49 -18.47
CA ASP A 140 1.91 11.38 -18.84
C ASP A 140 2.85 11.59 -17.64
N PRO A 141 3.50 10.54 -17.17
CA PRO A 141 3.24 9.15 -17.55
C PRO A 141 1.93 8.63 -16.95
N GLN A 142 1.20 7.84 -17.70
CA GLN A 142 0.14 7.02 -17.14
C GLN A 142 0.79 5.88 -16.36
N LEU A 143 0.38 5.69 -15.11
CA LEU A 143 0.92 4.65 -14.23
C LEU A 143 -0.05 3.47 -14.12
N ARG A 144 0.51 2.27 -14.04
CA ARG A 144 -0.22 1.04 -13.78
C ARG A 144 0.43 0.30 -12.63
N TRP A 145 -0.32 0.14 -11.55
CA TRP A 145 0.08 -0.69 -10.41
C TRP A 145 -0.75 -1.96 -10.39
N ARG A 146 -0.11 -3.08 -10.10
CA ARG A 146 -0.77 -4.37 -10.08
C ARG A 146 -0.35 -5.17 -8.87
N PHE A 147 -1.33 -5.68 -8.14
CA PHE A 147 -1.13 -6.72 -7.14
C PHE A 147 -1.42 -8.06 -7.82
N THR A 148 -0.48 -8.96 -7.80
CA THR A 148 -0.54 -10.28 -8.45
C THR A 148 0.00 -11.37 -7.53
N ASP A 149 -0.17 -12.64 -7.89
CA ASP A 149 0.25 -13.79 -7.07
C ASP A 149 -0.29 -13.70 -5.64
N ILE A 150 -1.52 -13.23 -5.49
CA ILE A 150 -2.13 -12.94 -4.19
C ILE A 150 -2.48 -14.23 -3.49
N GLY A 151 -1.83 -14.47 -2.35
CA GLY A 151 -2.10 -15.56 -1.41
C GLY A 151 -2.27 -15.04 0.01
N PRO A 152 -2.62 -15.92 0.98
CA PRO A 152 -2.84 -15.50 2.37
C PRO A 152 -1.59 -14.92 3.03
N ASP A 153 -0.40 -15.40 2.66
CA ASP A 153 0.87 -15.02 3.28
C ASP A 153 1.87 -14.37 2.31
N SER A 154 1.49 -14.14 1.06
CA SER A 154 2.35 -13.49 0.09
C SER A 154 1.58 -12.81 -1.03
N PHE A 155 2.18 -11.80 -1.63
CA PHE A 155 1.76 -11.22 -2.91
C PHE A 155 2.94 -10.54 -3.61
N THR A 156 2.78 -10.24 -4.89
CA THR A 156 3.70 -9.41 -5.67
C THR A 156 2.99 -8.10 -6.04
N TRP A 157 3.65 -6.98 -5.89
CA TRP A 157 3.23 -5.70 -6.45
C TRP A 157 4.19 -5.29 -7.56
N GLN A 158 3.65 -4.71 -8.64
CA GLN A 158 4.41 -4.24 -9.80
C GLN A 158 3.97 -2.86 -10.22
N GLY A 159 4.93 -1.99 -10.52
CA GLY A 159 4.76 -0.67 -11.11
C GLY A 159 5.20 -0.64 -12.58
N LYS A 160 4.39 -0.05 -13.45
CA LYS A 160 4.70 0.21 -14.85
C LYS A 160 4.27 1.61 -15.23
N ALA A 161 5.00 2.24 -16.16
CA ALA A 161 4.67 3.54 -16.73
C ALA A 161 4.44 3.45 -18.23
N SER A 162 3.59 4.31 -18.76
CA SER A 162 3.36 4.50 -20.20
C SER A 162 3.47 5.98 -20.54
N HIS A 163 4.25 6.30 -21.56
CA HIS A 163 4.44 7.65 -22.11
C HIS A 163 3.75 7.84 -23.47
N ASP A 164 2.88 6.91 -23.85
CA ASP A 164 2.22 6.89 -25.16
C ASP A 164 0.70 6.65 -25.07
N GLY A 165 0.11 7.04 -23.94
CA GLY A 165 -1.32 6.90 -23.69
C GLY A 165 -1.77 5.45 -23.45
N GLY A 166 -0.94 4.64 -22.83
CA GLY A 166 -1.27 3.26 -22.45
C GLY A 166 -1.06 2.23 -23.58
N ARG A 167 -0.42 2.60 -24.70
CA ARG A 167 -0.14 1.67 -25.80
C ARG A 167 1.02 0.75 -25.51
N THR A 168 2.10 1.28 -24.91
CA THR A 168 3.24 0.49 -24.41
C THR A 168 3.49 0.76 -22.93
N TRP A 169 4.03 -0.23 -22.24
CA TRP A 169 4.24 -0.18 -20.79
C TRP A 169 5.67 -0.58 -20.46
N VAL A 170 6.39 0.34 -19.81
CA VAL A 170 7.74 0.10 -19.30
C VAL A 170 7.64 -0.35 -17.84
N PHE A 171 8.31 -1.44 -17.52
CA PHE A 171 8.44 -1.90 -16.13
C PHE A 171 9.34 -0.92 -15.35
N GLU A 172 8.92 -0.51 -14.16
CA GLU A 172 9.68 0.39 -13.30
C GLU A 172 10.25 -0.34 -12.08
N GLU A 173 9.39 -1.04 -11.35
CA GLU A 173 9.76 -1.67 -10.09
C GLU A 173 8.79 -2.79 -9.70
N GLN A 174 9.26 -3.64 -8.78
CA GLN A 174 8.49 -4.73 -8.21
C GLN A 174 8.78 -4.85 -6.72
N MET A 175 7.79 -5.30 -5.98
CA MET A 175 7.95 -5.70 -4.58
C MET A 175 7.32 -7.07 -4.36
N ARG A 176 8.06 -7.97 -3.70
CA ARG A 176 7.51 -9.19 -3.13
C ARG A 176 7.23 -8.95 -1.66
N ALA A 177 6.04 -9.27 -1.23
CA ALA A 177 5.59 -9.12 0.14
C ALA A 177 5.37 -10.49 0.78
N THR A 178 5.91 -10.67 1.98
CA THR A 178 5.69 -11.87 2.81
C THR A 178 5.12 -11.43 4.15
N ARG A 179 4.01 -12.04 4.58
CA ARG A 179 3.30 -11.67 5.81
C ARG A 179 4.16 -11.96 7.04
N ARG A 180 4.31 -10.97 7.91
CA ARG A 180 4.92 -11.16 9.22
C ARG A 180 3.97 -11.96 10.11
N ARG A 181 4.45 -13.07 10.66
CA ARG A 181 3.71 -13.80 11.69
C ARG A 181 3.93 -13.09 13.02
N SER A 182 2.84 -12.79 13.73
CA SER A 182 2.92 -12.32 15.11
C SER A 182 3.63 -13.40 15.94
N ARG A 183 4.68 -12.99 16.62
CA ARG A 183 5.34 -13.86 17.63
C ARG A 183 4.51 -13.90 18.90
#